data_ebc66776c24daebd556f63704909b56e
#
_entry.id   ebc66776c24daebd556f63704909b56e
#
_cell.length_a   1.000
_cell.length_b   1.000
_cell.length_c   1.000
_cell.angle_alpha   90.00
_cell.angle_beta   90.00
_cell.angle_gamma   90.00
#
_symmetry.space_group_name_H-M   'P 1'
#
loop_
_entity.id
_entity.type
_entity.pdbx_description
1 polymer ?
#
loop_
_entity_poly.entity_id
_entity_poly.type
_entity_poly.pdbx_seq_one_letter_code
_entity_poly.pdbx_strand_id
1 'polypeptide(L)'
;MDYNRLAELLFPHINTTPEEMEARYPKRELPEGAKVTRMGPSPTGFMHLGNLYGALVDERLAHQSKGVFYLRIEDTDRKREVEGGVQMIIDAFKSFGLPFDEGATTDGETGIYGPYRQSQRAEIYQTFVKSLVQRGMAYPCFCTEEELSAAHEQQEKNKENFGYYGKYAVWRDRPMEDIEAELAKGTPYVVRFRSEGSIEHKIRHEDLVKGKMEVTENDQDVVILKSDGIPTYHFAHVVDDHLMGTTVVVRGEEWLATLPVHLQLFRAMGWKAPKYAHTAQLMKIDPETGGKRKLSKRKDPELALTFYAQEGYPVPAVLEYLMTLLNSNFEEWRRANPDLPMNDFQFTTKKMSGSGALFDIEKLRDVSKNVISRMTAEQVYDYVAEWSAVNDKEFNALLTRDPAFSKAYLAIGRGGKKPRKDLALWSDAKGYMDFMFDELFQPDYTMPERVSAEDAKAILSDFAGMFDENDTPDGFFDKMKQIASAHGYAADTKAYKADLSAYKGAVGDVSMVVRVAVAGRQNAPDLQTVMGILGKDKVLERLSKCADAL
;
A
#
# COMPACT_ATOMS: atom_id res chain seq x y z
N MET A 1 35.39 -30.34 -24.22
CA MET A 1 35.48 -29.42 -23.07
C MET A 1 35.58 -30.24 -21.79
N ASP A 2 36.60 -30.03 -20.96
CA ASP A 2 36.68 -30.59 -19.60
C ASP A 2 35.96 -29.61 -18.63
N TYR A 3 34.71 -29.89 -18.39
CA TYR A 3 33.86 -29.03 -17.56
C TYR A 3 34.26 -29.03 -16.08
N ASN A 4 34.84 -30.14 -15.57
CA ASN A 4 35.34 -30.18 -14.19
C ASN A 4 36.54 -29.26 -14.04
N ARG A 5 37.50 -29.33 -14.96
CA ARG A 5 38.64 -28.41 -14.98
C ARG A 5 38.22 -26.96 -15.16
N LEU A 6 37.24 -26.70 -16.03
CA LEU A 6 36.71 -25.36 -16.21
C LEU A 6 36.10 -24.80 -14.92
N ALA A 7 35.29 -25.59 -14.23
CA ALA A 7 34.68 -25.18 -12.97
C ALA A 7 35.73 -24.88 -11.88
N GLU A 8 36.80 -25.67 -11.80
CA GLU A 8 37.88 -25.40 -10.84
C GLU A 8 38.66 -24.13 -11.20
N LEU A 9 38.86 -23.83 -12.47
CA LEU A 9 39.53 -22.60 -12.93
C LEU A 9 38.69 -21.35 -12.60
N LEU A 10 37.36 -21.43 -12.78
CA LEU A 10 36.45 -20.30 -12.52
C LEU A 10 36.19 -20.09 -11.02
N PHE A 11 36.13 -21.17 -10.24
CA PHE A 11 35.75 -21.15 -8.83
C PHE A 11 36.71 -21.94 -7.94
N PRO A 12 38.02 -21.60 -7.91
CA PRO A 12 39.02 -22.37 -7.15
C PRO A 12 38.83 -22.27 -5.65
N HIS A 13 38.14 -21.26 -5.18
CA HIS A 13 37.84 -20.98 -3.76
C HIS A 13 36.55 -21.65 -3.27
N ILE A 14 35.72 -22.20 -4.16
CA ILE A 14 34.47 -22.87 -3.78
C ILE A 14 34.72 -24.37 -3.63
N ASN A 15 34.69 -24.85 -2.40
CA ASN A 15 34.86 -26.26 -2.05
C ASN A 15 33.58 -26.95 -1.59
N THR A 16 32.56 -26.16 -1.26
CA THR A 16 31.25 -26.64 -0.82
C THR A 16 30.48 -27.24 -2.01
N THR A 17 29.91 -28.43 -1.84
CA THR A 17 29.06 -29.05 -2.87
C THR A 17 27.61 -28.52 -2.76
N PRO A 18 26.78 -28.67 -3.83
CA PRO A 18 25.37 -28.35 -3.78
C PRO A 18 24.63 -29.07 -2.63
N GLU A 19 24.93 -30.36 -2.42
CA GLU A 19 24.31 -31.19 -1.38
C GLU A 19 24.65 -30.69 0.03
N GLU A 20 25.92 -30.32 0.25
CA GLU A 20 26.36 -29.73 1.51
C GLU A 20 25.72 -28.36 1.74
N MET A 21 25.54 -27.59 0.66
CA MET A 21 24.86 -26.29 0.75
C MET A 21 23.37 -26.46 1.05
N GLU A 22 22.67 -27.37 0.39
CA GLU A 22 21.27 -27.67 0.68
C GLU A 22 21.05 -28.19 2.09
N ALA A 23 22.01 -28.97 2.64
CA ALA A 23 21.93 -29.46 4.01
C ALA A 23 21.96 -28.35 5.08
N ARG A 24 22.46 -27.15 4.74
CA ARG A 24 22.41 -25.97 5.64
C ARG A 24 21.02 -25.37 5.74
N TYR A 25 20.10 -25.72 4.80
CA TYR A 25 18.74 -25.20 4.70
C TYR A 25 17.71 -26.33 4.88
N PRO A 26 17.34 -26.67 6.13
CA PRO A 26 16.46 -27.79 6.39
C PRO A 26 15.07 -27.55 5.80
N LYS A 27 14.39 -28.62 5.43
CA LYS A 27 13.00 -28.53 4.98
C LYS A 27 12.14 -27.96 6.10
N ARG A 28 11.27 -27.00 5.75
CA ARG A 28 10.34 -26.39 6.71
C ARG A 28 9.34 -27.41 7.25
N GLU A 29 9.15 -27.40 8.57
CA GLU A 29 8.12 -28.18 9.27
C GLU A 29 6.88 -27.33 9.44
N LEU A 30 5.98 -27.38 8.46
CA LEU A 30 4.76 -26.57 8.42
C LEU A 30 3.55 -27.49 8.18
N PRO A 31 2.32 -27.08 8.59
CA PRO A 31 1.10 -27.81 8.29
C PRO A 31 0.93 -28.07 6.78
N GLU A 32 0.24 -29.14 6.45
CA GLU A 32 -0.06 -29.46 5.05
C GLU A 32 -0.84 -28.30 4.40
N GLY A 33 -0.40 -27.87 3.23
CA GLY A 33 -0.99 -26.76 2.48
C GLY A 33 -0.56 -25.36 2.93
N ALA A 34 0.27 -25.26 3.98
CA ALA A 34 0.86 -23.99 4.39
C ALA A 34 1.69 -23.38 3.26
N LYS A 35 1.58 -22.07 3.10
CA LYS A 35 2.30 -21.32 2.05
C LYS A 35 3.44 -20.53 2.66
N VAL A 36 4.58 -20.60 2.00
CA VAL A 36 5.73 -19.75 2.29
C VAL A 36 5.82 -18.71 1.19
N THR A 37 5.69 -17.45 1.56
CA THR A 37 5.74 -16.30 0.68
C THR A 37 6.83 -15.33 1.13
N ARG A 38 7.24 -14.44 0.25
CA ARG A 38 8.28 -13.47 0.60
C ARG A 38 8.08 -12.12 -0.07
N MET A 39 8.40 -11.08 0.66
CA MET A 39 8.68 -9.78 0.08
C MET A 39 10.17 -9.68 -0.24
N GLY A 40 10.50 -9.39 -1.52
CA GLY A 40 11.87 -9.28 -2.03
C GLY A 40 12.19 -7.89 -2.57
N PRO A 41 12.23 -6.84 -1.74
CA PRO A 41 12.49 -5.50 -2.21
C PRO A 41 13.99 -5.25 -2.42
N SER A 42 14.32 -4.48 -3.46
CA SER A 42 15.65 -3.90 -3.63
C SER A 42 15.73 -2.56 -2.90
N PRO A 43 16.81 -2.27 -2.13
CA PRO A 43 16.98 -1.01 -1.41
C PRO A 43 17.41 0.14 -2.33
N THR A 44 16.78 0.27 -3.51
CA THR A 44 17.12 1.21 -4.58
C THR A 44 16.20 2.44 -4.64
N GLY A 45 15.32 2.60 -3.66
CA GLY A 45 14.39 3.73 -3.60
C GLY A 45 13.27 3.55 -2.59
N PHE A 46 12.39 4.53 -2.55
CA PHE A 46 11.26 4.54 -1.64
C PHE A 46 10.25 3.44 -1.97
N MET A 47 9.69 2.85 -0.90
CA MET A 47 8.58 1.93 -1.01
C MET A 47 7.35 2.64 -1.55
N HIS A 48 6.61 1.96 -2.39
CA HIS A 48 5.42 2.52 -3.05
C HIS A 48 4.20 1.60 -2.89
N LEU A 49 3.03 2.14 -3.21
CA LEU A 49 1.75 1.45 -3.04
C LEU A 49 1.71 0.07 -3.71
N GLY A 50 2.37 -0.10 -4.85
CA GLY A 50 2.48 -1.40 -5.51
C GLY A 50 3.25 -2.46 -4.71
N ASN A 51 4.25 -2.03 -3.91
CA ASN A 51 4.95 -2.94 -3.00
C ASN A 51 4.02 -3.39 -1.86
N LEU A 52 3.28 -2.44 -1.26
CA LEU A 52 2.29 -2.74 -0.23
C LEU A 52 1.16 -3.65 -0.75
N TYR A 53 0.71 -3.39 -1.99
CA TYR A 53 -0.30 -4.20 -2.69
C TYR A 53 0.15 -5.65 -2.86
N GLY A 54 1.39 -5.88 -3.29
CA GLY A 54 1.97 -7.23 -3.40
C GLY A 54 2.18 -7.90 -2.04
N ALA A 55 2.74 -7.16 -1.08
CA ALA A 55 3.02 -7.66 0.27
C ALA A 55 1.75 -8.07 1.02
N LEU A 56 0.63 -7.38 0.79
CA LEU A 56 -0.65 -7.76 1.37
C LEU A 56 -1.14 -9.10 0.83
N VAL A 57 -0.89 -9.41 -0.44
CA VAL A 57 -1.18 -10.75 -1.01
C VAL A 57 -0.29 -11.82 -0.39
N ASP A 58 1.03 -11.54 -0.29
CA ASP A 58 2.00 -12.46 0.34
C ASP A 58 1.58 -12.80 1.77
N GLU A 59 1.31 -11.78 2.57
CA GLU A 59 0.91 -11.92 3.97
C GLU A 59 -0.39 -12.71 4.12
N ARG A 60 -1.44 -12.37 3.34
CA ARG A 60 -2.72 -13.09 3.39
C ARG A 60 -2.58 -14.55 2.99
N LEU A 61 -1.81 -14.87 1.95
CA LEU A 61 -1.60 -16.24 1.52
C LEU A 61 -0.83 -17.06 2.56
N ALA A 62 0.18 -16.47 3.19
CA ALA A 62 0.97 -17.12 4.22
C ALA A 62 0.16 -17.34 5.51
N HIS A 63 -0.30 -16.27 6.13
CA HIS A 63 -0.92 -16.35 7.46
C HIS A 63 -2.26 -17.07 7.45
N GLN A 64 -3.09 -16.89 6.40
CA GLN A 64 -4.34 -17.61 6.26
C GLN A 64 -4.14 -19.13 6.15
N SER A 65 -2.98 -19.57 5.63
CA SER A 65 -2.63 -21.00 5.51
C SER A 65 -1.77 -21.53 6.67
N LYS A 66 -1.53 -20.73 7.71
CA LYS A 66 -0.59 -21.03 8.82
C LYS A 66 0.83 -21.29 8.33
N GLY A 67 1.23 -20.56 7.31
CA GLY A 67 2.55 -20.58 6.70
C GLY A 67 3.45 -19.46 7.20
N VAL A 68 4.40 -19.03 6.36
CA VAL A 68 5.45 -18.06 6.71
C VAL A 68 5.51 -16.96 5.66
N PHE A 69 5.52 -15.71 6.12
CA PHE A 69 5.80 -14.53 5.32
C PHE A 69 7.13 -13.91 5.76
N TYR A 70 8.12 -13.88 4.86
CA TYR A 70 9.46 -13.42 5.21
C TYR A 70 9.96 -12.25 4.34
N LEU A 71 10.94 -11.49 4.89
CA LEU A 71 11.60 -10.38 4.21
C LEU A 71 12.99 -10.79 3.73
N ARG A 72 13.23 -10.73 2.42
CA ARG A 72 14.54 -10.87 1.80
C ARG A 72 14.94 -9.57 1.11
N ILE A 73 16.10 -9.04 1.43
CA ILE A 73 16.64 -7.84 0.79
C ILE A 73 17.39 -8.25 -0.48
N GLU A 74 16.91 -7.78 -1.63
CA GLU A 74 17.48 -8.07 -2.94
C GLU A 74 18.43 -6.94 -3.37
N ASP A 75 19.61 -6.89 -2.72
CA ASP A 75 20.65 -5.87 -2.82
C ASP A 75 21.81 -6.29 -3.74
N THR A 76 21.53 -7.06 -4.78
CA THR A 76 22.54 -7.47 -5.78
C THR A 76 22.99 -6.34 -6.71
N ASP A 77 22.29 -5.21 -6.73
CA ASP A 77 22.65 -4.01 -7.50
C ASP A 77 23.16 -2.90 -6.57
N ARG A 78 24.43 -3.04 -6.17
CA ARG A 78 25.09 -2.08 -5.28
C ARG A 78 25.19 -0.65 -5.84
N LYS A 79 25.16 -0.48 -7.15
CA LYS A 79 25.30 0.86 -7.79
C LYS A 79 24.06 1.72 -7.57
N ARG A 80 22.91 1.11 -7.34
CA ARG A 80 21.62 1.79 -7.12
C ARG A 80 21.14 1.75 -5.69
N GLU A 81 21.90 1.17 -4.78
CA GLU A 81 21.55 1.12 -3.36
C GLU A 81 21.52 2.52 -2.76
N VAL A 82 20.46 2.81 -2.01
CA VAL A 82 20.27 4.09 -1.30
C VAL A 82 20.67 3.88 0.16
N GLU A 83 21.47 4.81 0.71
CA GLU A 83 21.84 4.80 2.12
C GLU A 83 20.57 4.79 3.01
N GLY A 84 20.55 3.87 3.99
CA GLY A 84 19.36 3.67 4.83
C GLY A 84 18.18 2.97 4.14
N GLY A 85 18.33 2.51 2.89
CA GLY A 85 17.25 1.91 2.10
C GLY A 85 16.60 0.69 2.78
N VAL A 86 17.39 -0.16 3.44
CA VAL A 86 16.87 -1.32 4.17
C VAL A 86 16.01 -0.88 5.35
N GLN A 87 16.46 0.12 6.13
CA GLN A 87 15.68 0.67 7.23
C GLN A 87 14.35 1.25 6.74
N MET A 88 14.38 2.03 5.65
CA MET A 88 13.16 2.59 5.06
C MET A 88 12.16 1.51 4.64
N ILE A 89 12.63 0.38 4.11
CA ILE A 89 11.78 -0.77 3.76
C ILE A 89 11.10 -1.34 5.01
N ILE A 90 11.89 -1.61 6.06
CA ILE A 90 11.39 -2.21 7.30
C ILE A 90 10.37 -1.27 7.97
N ASP A 91 10.70 0.01 8.08
CA ASP A 91 9.82 1.01 8.69
C ASP A 91 8.52 1.19 7.90
N ALA A 92 8.59 1.16 6.56
CA ALA A 92 7.40 1.25 5.72
C ALA A 92 6.42 0.11 5.99
N PHE A 93 6.87 -1.16 5.99
CA PHE A 93 5.98 -2.29 6.28
C PHE A 93 5.50 -2.31 7.73
N LYS A 94 6.36 -1.95 8.68
CA LYS A 94 6.00 -1.82 10.09
C LYS A 94 4.91 -0.77 10.30
N SER A 95 5.00 0.39 9.63
CA SER A 95 4.00 1.46 9.73
C SER A 95 2.63 1.06 9.20
N PHE A 96 2.57 0.12 8.26
CA PHE A 96 1.32 -0.47 7.77
C PHE A 96 0.89 -1.74 8.52
N GLY A 97 1.57 -2.11 9.60
CA GLY A 97 1.19 -3.26 10.42
C GLY A 97 1.31 -4.60 9.69
N LEU A 98 2.24 -4.73 8.76
CA LEU A 98 2.56 -5.98 8.05
C LEU A 98 3.83 -6.59 8.66
N PRO A 99 3.73 -7.43 9.70
CA PRO A 99 4.89 -8.07 10.31
C PRO A 99 5.42 -9.20 9.42
N PHE A 100 6.73 -9.31 9.37
CA PHE A 100 7.40 -10.48 8.82
C PHE A 100 7.66 -11.51 9.94
N ASP A 101 7.45 -12.79 9.64
CA ASP A 101 7.71 -13.87 10.60
C ASP A 101 9.22 -14.12 10.76
N GLU A 102 10.00 -13.89 9.69
CA GLU A 102 11.45 -14.01 9.64
C GLU A 102 12.02 -13.12 8.53
N GLY A 103 13.32 -12.96 8.50
CA GLY A 103 13.99 -12.19 7.46
C GLY A 103 14.94 -11.12 7.99
N ALA A 104 15.29 -10.17 7.13
CA ALA A 104 16.13 -9.04 7.51
C ALA A 104 15.42 -8.14 8.51
N THR A 105 16.17 -7.66 9.50
CA THR A 105 15.73 -6.68 10.51
C THR A 105 16.64 -5.46 10.48
N THR A 106 16.31 -4.45 11.28
CA THR A 106 17.13 -3.25 11.45
C THR A 106 18.54 -3.60 11.93
N ASP A 107 18.64 -4.50 12.91
CA ASP A 107 19.88 -4.78 13.64
C ASP A 107 20.50 -6.13 13.25
N GLY A 108 20.00 -6.77 12.17
CA GLY A 108 20.48 -8.08 11.75
C GLY A 108 19.42 -8.86 10.99
N GLU A 109 19.11 -10.06 11.47
CA GLU A 109 18.11 -10.95 10.85
C GLU A 109 17.49 -11.89 11.89
N THR A 110 16.30 -12.42 11.56
CA THR A 110 15.61 -13.44 12.35
C THR A 110 15.24 -14.63 11.47
N GLY A 111 15.22 -15.83 12.05
CA GLY A 111 15.00 -17.08 11.31
C GLY A 111 16.29 -17.85 11.05
N ILE A 112 16.15 -19.03 10.42
CA ILE A 112 17.26 -19.98 10.23
C ILE A 112 17.66 -20.15 8.76
N TYR A 113 17.03 -19.41 7.84
CA TYR A 113 17.26 -19.52 6.39
C TYR A 113 18.14 -18.37 5.85
N GLY A 114 18.77 -17.61 6.76
CA GLY A 114 19.69 -16.52 6.40
C GLY A 114 20.97 -16.98 5.68
N PRO A 115 21.80 -16.03 5.28
CA PRO A 115 21.57 -14.58 5.30
C PRO A 115 20.34 -14.17 4.46
N TYR A 116 19.55 -13.19 4.97
CA TYR A 116 18.38 -12.69 4.25
C TYR A 116 18.71 -11.47 3.36
N ARG A 117 19.99 -11.14 3.23
CA ARG A 117 20.52 -10.15 2.26
C ARG A 117 21.26 -10.87 1.16
N GLN A 118 20.87 -10.67 -0.09
CA GLN A 118 21.47 -11.38 -1.23
C GLN A 118 22.95 -11.07 -1.42
N SER A 119 23.41 -9.84 -1.11
CA SER A 119 24.82 -9.46 -1.16
C SER A 119 25.71 -10.28 -0.22
N GLN A 120 25.17 -10.94 0.79
CA GLN A 120 25.89 -11.77 1.76
C GLN A 120 25.89 -13.27 1.39
N ARG A 121 25.32 -13.65 0.26
CA ARG A 121 25.09 -15.03 -0.17
C ARG A 121 25.99 -15.47 -1.33
N ALA A 122 27.08 -14.75 -1.61
CA ALA A 122 27.93 -14.99 -2.76
C ALA A 122 28.42 -16.44 -2.86
N GLU A 123 28.92 -17.04 -1.77
CA GLU A 123 29.37 -18.44 -1.73
C GLU A 123 28.24 -19.39 -2.15
N ILE A 124 27.03 -19.16 -1.67
CA ILE A 124 25.87 -20.00 -1.99
C ILE A 124 25.63 -20.00 -3.48
N TYR A 125 25.54 -18.83 -4.10
CA TYR A 125 25.30 -18.72 -5.54
C TYR A 125 26.44 -19.33 -6.36
N GLN A 126 27.68 -19.05 -5.99
CA GLN A 126 28.86 -19.58 -6.69
C GLN A 126 28.95 -21.09 -6.60
N THR A 127 28.54 -21.70 -5.48
CA THR A 127 28.46 -23.17 -5.36
C THR A 127 27.53 -23.76 -6.42
N PHE A 128 26.34 -23.20 -6.60
CA PHE A 128 25.40 -23.71 -7.60
C PHE A 128 25.79 -23.35 -9.02
N VAL A 129 26.41 -22.18 -9.27
CA VAL A 129 26.98 -21.85 -10.59
C VAL A 129 28.11 -22.78 -10.96
N LYS A 130 29.02 -23.10 -10.02
CA LYS A 130 30.11 -24.09 -10.23
C LYS A 130 29.54 -25.43 -10.67
N SER A 131 28.48 -25.90 -10.01
CA SER A 131 27.80 -27.14 -10.39
C SER A 131 27.19 -27.08 -11.80
N LEU A 132 26.59 -25.95 -12.20
CA LEU A 132 26.08 -25.78 -13.57
C LEU A 132 27.20 -25.83 -14.60
N VAL A 133 28.36 -25.23 -14.30
CA VAL A 133 29.56 -25.30 -15.18
C VAL A 133 30.06 -26.73 -15.29
N GLN A 134 30.16 -27.47 -14.16
CA GLN A 134 30.59 -28.88 -14.17
C GLN A 134 29.69 -29.76 -15.05
N ARG A 135 28.41 -29.45 -15.11
CA ARG A 135 27.41 -30.14 -15.95
C ARG A 135 27.34 -29.63 -17.38
N GLY A 136 28.19 -28.64 -17.76
CA GLY A 136 28.17 -28.03 -19.09
C GLY A 136 26.95 -27.13 -19.36
N MET A 137 26.19 -26.79 -18.33
CA MET A 137 24.98 -25.98 -18.43
C MET A 137 25.24 -24.48 -18.22
N ALA A 138 26.46 -24.09 -17.92
CA ALA A 138 26.91 -22.70 -17.85
C ALA A 138 28.34 -22.56 -18.32
N TYR A 139 28.73 -21.37 -18.78
CA TYR A 139 30.03 -21.08 -19.33
C TYR A 139 30.43 -19.61 -19.11
N PRO A 140 31.74 -19.28 -19.09
CA PRO A 140 32.21 -17.91 -18.98
C PRO A 140 32.05 -17.17 -20.31
N CYS A 141 31.70 -15.90 -20.24
CA CYS A 141 31.59 -14.99 -21.37
C CYS A 141 32.45 -13.75 -21.11
N PHE A 142 33.40 -13.51 -22.00
CA PHE A 142 34.37 -12.40 -21.95
C PHE A 142 33.99 -11.24 -22.89
N CYS A 143 32.78 -11.21 -23.44
CA CYS A 143 32.33 -10.11 -24.30
C CYS A 143 32.42 -8.78 -23.59
N THR A 144 32.95 -7.77 -24.27
CA THR A 144 32.94 -6.37 -23.84
C THR A 144 31.59 -5.75 -24.10
N GLU A 145 31.34 -4.55 -23.49
CA GLU A 145 30.14 -3.79 -23.76
C GLU A 145 30.01 -3.36 -25.22
N GLU A 146 31.15 -3.05 -25.87
CA GLU A 146 31.22 -2.69 -27.29
C GLU A 146 30.81 -3.85 -28.19
N GLU A 147 31.30 -5.07 -27.91
CA GLU A 147 30.93 -6.27 -28.65
C GLU A 147 29.43 -6.61 -28.51
N LEU A 148 28.89 -6.47 -27.31
CA LEU A 148 27.45 -6.66 -27.06
C LEU A 148 26.61 -5.60 -27.76
N SER A 149 27.07 -4.34 -27.77
CA SER A 149 26.39 -3.24 -28.48
C SER A 149 26.41 -3.46 -29.99
N ALA A 150 27.55 -3.90 -30.56
CA ALA A 150 27.65 -4.24 -31.98
C ALA A 150 26.73 -5.41 -32.37
N ALA A 151 26.59 -6.41 -31.48
CA ALA A 151 25.64 -7.50 -31.68
C ALA A 151 24.19 -7.00 -31.70
N HIS A 152 23.81 -6.09 -30.78
CA HIS A 152 22.49 -5.48 -30.76
C HIS A 152 22.19 -4.67 -32.02
N GLU A 153 23.13 -3.83 -32.50
CA GLU A 153 22.98 -3.10 -33.75
C GLU A 153 22.78 -4.04 -34.96
N GLN A 154 23.49 -5.16 -34.97
CA GLN A 154 23.31 -6.14 -36.02
C GLN A 154 21.94 -6.84 -35.96
N GLN A 155 21.47 -7.17 -34.73
CA GLN A 155 20.13 -7.74 -34.52
C GLN A 155 19.04 -6.74 -34.97
N GLU A 156 19.20 -5.47 -34.67
CA GLU A 156 18.27 -4.43 -35.09
C GLU A 156 18.21 -4.31 -36.62
N LYS A 157 19.38 -4.26 -37.30
CA LYS A 157 19.46 -4.22 -38.76
C LYS A 157 18.79 -5.42 -39.42
N ASN A 158 18.94 -6.60 -38.79
CA ASN A 158 18.36 -7.83 -39.28
C ASN A 158 16.89 -8.04 -38.86
N LYS A 159 16.32 -7.15 -38.01
CA LYS A 159 15.01 -7.32 -37.40
C LYS A 159 14.87 -8.63 -36.60
N GLU A 160 15.97 -9.04 -35.95
CA GLU A 160 16.04 -10.18 -35.04
C GLU A 160 15.77 -9.73 -33.61
N ASN A 161 15.38 -10.65 -32.74
CA ASN A 161 15.21 -10.33 -31.33
C ASN A 161 16.55 -9.96 -30.68
N PHE A 162 16.53 -8.99 -29.77
CA PHE A 162 17.71 -8.65 -28.98
C PHE A 162 18.05 -9.77 -28.00
N GLY A 163 19.33 -10.02 -27.82
CA GLY A 163 19.83 -10.96 -26.82
C GLY A 163 21.07 -11.76 -27.21
N TYR A 164 21.48 -12.62 -26.30
CA TYR A 164 22.69 -13.44 -26.45
C TYR A 164 22.30 -14.90 -26.76
N TYR A 165 22.19 -15.24 -28.02
CA TYR A 165 21.73 -16.53 -28.53
C TYR A 165 22.28 -16.84 -29.93
N GLY A 166 22.24 -18.09 -30.33
CA GLY A 166 22.63 -18.53 -31.68
C GLY A 166 24.03 -18.01 -32.10
N LYS A 167 24.11 -17.40 -33.27
CA LYS A 167 25.36 -16.81 -33.80
C LYS A 167 25.92 -15.66 -32.97
N TYR A 168 25.09 -15.02 -32.13
CA TYR A 168 25.48 -13.93 -31.24
C TYR A 168 26.05 -14.42 -29.91
N ALA A 169 25.87 -15.71 -29.58
CA ALA A 169 26.41 -16.30 -28.37
C ALA A 169 27.86 -16.80 -28.60
N VAL A 170 28.74 -15.86 -28.91
CA VAL A 170 30.12 -16.15 -29.44
C VAL A 170 31.01 -16.90 -28.45
N TRP A 171 30.75 -16.89 -27.15
CA TRP A 171 31.50 -17.63 -26.13
C TRP A 171 30.89 -18.98 -25.78
N ARG A 172 29.68 -19.28 -26.28
CA ARG A 172 28.94 -20.51 -25.92
C ARG A 172 29.69 -21.80 -26.15
N ASP A 173 30.39 -21.90 -27.28
CA ASP A 173 31.09 -23.13 -27.73
C ASP A 173 32.58 -22.90 -27.99
N ARG A 174 33.18 -21.90 -27.33
CA ARG A 174 34.63 -21.66 -27.44
C ARG A 174 35.42 -22.82 -26.83
N PRO A 175 36.55 -23.20 -27.44
CA PRO A 175 37.41 -24.23 -26.90
C PRO A 175 38.04 -23.80 -25.56
N MET A 176 38.54 -24.79 -24.83
CA MET A 176 39.13 -24.57 -23.50
C MET A 176 40.34 -23.64 -23.55
N GLU A 177 41.13 -23.75 -24.61
CA GLU A 177 42.33 -22.96 -24.83
C GLU A 177 42.07 -21.47 -24.93
N ASP A 178 40.95 -21.08 -25.58
CA ASP A 178 40.56 -19.69 -25.70
C ASP A 178 40.13 -19.12 -24.31
N ILE A 179 39.40 -19.92 -23.54
CA ILE A 179 38.96 -19.55 -22.19
C ILE A 179 40.17 -19.41 -21.27
N GLU A 180 41.09 -20.37 -21.27
CA GLU A 180 42.32 -20.31 -20.46
C GLU A 180 43.21 -19.12 -20.85
N ALA A 181 43.26 -18.76 -22.12
CA ALA A 181 44.00 -17.61 -22.60
C ALA A 181 43.41 -16.29 -22.03
N GLU A 182 42.10 -16.14 -22.00
CA GLU A 182 41.47 -14.96 -21.44
C GLU A 182 41.61 -14.91 -19.90
N LEU A 183 41.46 -16.05 -19.23
CA LEU A 183 41.68 -16.14 -17.77
C LEU A 183 43.14 -15.78 -17.39
N ALA A 184 44.13 -16.25 -18.19
CA ALA A 184 45.54 -15.95 -17.97
C ALA A 184 45.85 -14.45 -18.13
N LYS A 185 45.12 -13.73 -18.98
CA LYS A 185 45.20 -12.27 -19.14
C LYS A 185 44.52 -11.51 -17.98
N GLY A 186 43.74 -12.19 -17.14
CA GLY A 186 42.91 -11.57 -16.12
C GLY A 186 41.69 -10.81 -16.70
N THR A 187 41.22 -11.17 -17.89
CA THR A 187 40.06 -10.54 -18.53
C THR A 187 38.81 -10.78 -17.68
N PRO A 188 38.05 -9.73 -17.32
CA PRO A 188 36.80 -9.88 -16.60
C PRO A 188 35.79 -10.70 -17.39
N TYR A 189 35.03 -11.54 -16.72
CA TYR A 189 33.99 -12.35 -17.33
C TYR A 189 32.72 -12.38 -16.52
N VAL A 190 31.60 -12.68 -17.18
CA VAL A 190 30.33 -13.08 -16.56
C VAL A 190 30.11 -14.57 -16.82
N VAL A 191 29.28 -15.22 -16.01
CA VAL A 191 28.85 -16.58 -16.29
C VAL A 191 27.43 -16.54 -16.85
N ARG A 192 27.25 -17.19 -17.99
CA ARG A 192 25.96 -17.32 -18.66
C ARG A 192 25.41 -18.73 -18.52
N PHE A 193 24.13 -18.83 -18.35
CA PHE A 193 23.38 -20.07 -18.43
C PHE A 193 23.25 -20.48 -19.90
N ARG A 194 23.53 -21.74 -20.21
CA ARG A 194 23.37 -22.32 -21.54
C ARG A 194 21.92 -22.74 -21.75
N SER A 195 21.14 -21.90 -22.42
CA SER A 195 19.76 -22.23 -22.73
C SER A 195 19.64 -23.35 -23.77
N GLU A 196 18.75 -24.29 -23.53
CA GLU A 196 18.34 -25.35 -24.46
C GLU A 196 16.93 -25.11 -25.01
N GLY A 197 16.31 -23.97 -24.67
CA GLY A 197 14.98 -23.63 -25.12
C GLY A 197 14.92 -23.09 -26.53
N SER A 198 13.74 -23.01 -27.08
CA SER A 198 13.47 -22.49 -28.42
C SER A 198 12.23 -21.58 -28.41
N ILE A 199 12.29 -20.50 -29.18
CA ILE A 199 11.13 -19.60 -29.39
C ILE A 199 9.97 -20.28 -30.12
N GLU A 200 10.25 -21.40 -30.79
CA GLU A 200 9.24 -22.25 -31.46
C GLU A 200 8.39 -23.05 -30.45
N HIS A 201 8.89 -23.21 -29.22
CA HIS A 201 8.24 -23.99 -28.19
C HIS A 201 7.53 -23.12 -27.19
N LYS A 202 6.39 -23.62 -26.68
CA LYS A 202 5.61 -22.98 -25.62
C LYS A 202 5.49 -23.88 -24.41
N ILE A 203 5.59 -23.26 -23.25
CA ILE A 203 5.38 -23.89 -21.93
C ILE A 203 3.98 -23.54 -21.46
N ARG A 204 3.21 -24.56 -21.08
CA ARG A 204 1.95 -24.34 -20.36
C ARG A 204 2.26 -24.08 -18.90
N HIS A 205 1.74 -22.98 -18.40
CA HIS A 205 1.88 -22.56 -17.01
C HIS A 205 0.51 -22.19 -16.43
N GLU A 206 0.30 -22.46 -15.14
CA GLU A 206 -0.88 -22.04 -14.40
C GLU A 206 -0.47 -21.04 -13.33
N ASP A 207 -0.77 -19.78 -13.61
CA ASP A 207 -0.57 -18.67 -12.67
C ASP A 207 -1.77 -18.56 -11.73
N LEU A 208 -1.54 -18.25 -10.46
CA LEU A 208 -2.62 -18.18 -9.46
C LEU A 208 -3.61 -17.01 -9.68
N VAL A 209 -3.19 -15.97 -10.41
CA VAL A 209 -4.01 -14.79 -10.73
C VAL A 209 -4.42 -14.76 -12.19
N LYS A 210 -3.47 -14.98 -13.10
CA LYS A 210 -3.71 -14.92 -14.55
C LYS A 210 -4.35 -16.20 -15.09
N GLY A 211 -4.35 -17.29 -14.31
CA GLY A 211 -4.88 -18.58 -14.74
C GLY A 211 -3.95 -19.32 -15.70
N LYS A 212 -4.54 -20.17 -16.53
CA LYS A 212 -3.81 -20.97 -17.52
C LYS A 212 -3.31 -20.11 -18.66
N MET A 213 -2.02 -20.20 -18.96
CA MET A 213 -1.35 -19.44 -20.00
C MET A 213 -0.30 -20.27 -20.73
N GLU A 214 0.06 -19.83 -21.91
CA GLU A 214 1.19 -20.36 -22.67
C GLU A 214 2.26 -19.27 -22.77
N VAL A 215 3.48 -19.58 -22.36
CA VAL A 215 4.64 -18.69 -22.45
C VAL A 215 5.66 -19.31 -23.39
N THR A 216 6.32 -18.48 -24.21
CA THR A 216 7.39 -18.93 -25.11
C THR A 216 8.61 -19.32 -24.29
N GLU A 217 9.27 -20.44 -24.63
CA GLU A 217 10.53 -20.84 -23.99
C GLU A 217 11.60 -19.76 -24.16
N ASN A 218 12.52 -19.72 -23.19
CA ASN A 218 13.69 -18.85 -23.29
C ASN A 218 14.78 -19.55 -24.13
N ASP A 219 15.21 -18.91 -25.20
CA ASP A 219 16.32 -19.33 -26.06
C ASP A 219 17.64 -18.59 -25.76
N GLN A 220 17.62 -17.64 -24.83
CA GLN A 220 18.74 -16.75 -24.55
C GLN A 220 19.65 -17.28 -23.46
N ASP A 221 20.95 -17.16 -23.65
CA ASP A 221 21.94 -17.46 -22.63
C ASP A 221 22.08 -16.28 -21.66
N VAL A 222 21.18 -16.22 -20.68
CA VAL A 222 21.14 -15.15 -19.71
C VAL A 222 22.34 -15.17 -18.77
N VAL A 223 22.79 -13.99 -18.34
CA VAL A 223 23.82 -13.89 -17.31
C VAL A 223 23.24 -14.37 -15.99
N ILE A 224 23.89 -15.35 -15.35
CA ILE A 224 23.52 -15.86 -14.04
C ILE A 224 24.46 -15.36 -12.94
N LEU A 225 25.75 -15.09 -13.28
CA LEU A 225 26.71 -14.51 -12.34
C LEU A 225 27.45 -13.36 -13.03
N LYS A 226 27.50 -12.22 -12.35
CA LYS A 226 28.22 -11.03 -12.81
C LYS A 226 29.72 -11.14 -12.55
N SER A 227 30.51 -10.24 -13.13
CA SER A 227 31.96 -10.21 -12.99
C SER A 227 32.42 -9.89 -11.55
N ASP A 228 31.57 -9.33 -10.71
CA ASP A 228 31.81 -9.10 -9.29
C ASP A 228 31.54 -10.36 -8.41
N GLY A 229 31.15 -11.49 -8.99
CA GLY A 229 30.84 -12.72 -8.29
C GLY A 229 29.46 -12.77 -7.63
N ILE A 230 28.62 -11.75 -7.89
CA ILE A 230 27.25 -11.67 -7.40
C ILE A 230 26.28 -12.06 -8.52
N PRO A 231 25.19 -12.79 -8.25
CA PRO A 231 24.27 -13.23 -9.29
C PRO A 231 23.43 -12.08 -9.85
N THR A 232 22.84 -12.32 -11.02
CA THR A 232 21.70 -11.53 -11.48
C THR A 232 20.44 -11.95 -10.71
N TYR A 233 19.40 -11.11 -10.76
CA TYR A 233 18.09 -11.39 -10.17
C TYR A 233 17.55 -12.78 -10.55
N HIS A 234 17.69 -13.17 -11.82
CA HIS A 234 17.16 -14.45 -12.31
C HIS A 234 17.69 -15.65 -11.53
N PHE A 235 18.99 -15.69 -11.29
CA PHE A 235 19.61 -16.82 -10.61
C PHE A 235 19.45 -16.72 -9.09
N ALA A 236 19.61 -15.51 -8.53
CA ALA A 236 19.39 -15.27 -7.09
C ALA A 236 17.99 -15.70 -6.67
N HIS A 237 16.97 -15.29 -7.42
CA HIS A 237 15.57 -15.68 -7.19
C HIS A 237 15.40 -17.21 -7.11
N VAL A 238 15.95 -17.95 -8.09
CA VAL A 238 15.77 -19.41 -8.18
C VAL A 238 16.44 -20.12 -7.00
N VAL A 239 17.68 -19.75 -6.68
CA VAL A 239 18.45 -20.35 -5.59
C VAL A 239 17.81 -20.05 -4.24
N ASP A 240 17.46 -18.79 -3.99
CA ASP A 240 16.95 -18.37 -2.70
C ASP A 240 15.56 -18.92 -2.43
N ASP A 241 14.67 -18.86 -3.41
CA ASP A 241 13.30 -19.37 -3.22
C ASP A 241 13.30 -20.90 -3.03
N HIS A 242 14.26 -21.63 -3.62
CA HIS A 242 14.46 -23.04 -3.33
C HIS A 242 14.95 -23.27 -1.89
N LEU A 243 16.08 -22.66 -1.52
CA LEU A 243 16.71 -22.89 -0.22
C LEU A 243 15.87 -22.39 0.96
N MET A 244 15.17 -21.27 0.78
CA MET A 244 14.27 -20.71 1.82
C MET A 244 12.89 -21.37 1.83
N GLY A 245 12.64 -22.34 0.93
CA GLY A 245 11.41 -23.13 0.91
C GLY A 245 10.17 -22.35 0.47
N THR A 246 10.33 -21.32 -0.37
CA THR A 246 9.22 -20.54 -0.93
C THR A 246 8.29 -21.42 -1.74
N THR A 247 7.00 -21.38 -1.44
CA THR A 247 5.99 -22.17 -2.16
C THR A 247 5.16 -21.35 -3.14
N VAL A 248 5.04 -20.03 -2.88
CA VAL A 248 4.34 -19.08 -3.74
C VAL A 248 5.15 -17.81 -3.89
N VAL A 249 5.33 -17.38 -5.13
CA VAL A 249 5.99 -16.12 -5.50
C VAL A 249 4.95 -15.14 -5.98
N VAL A 250 4.70 -14.10 -5.19
CA VAL A 250 3.86 -12.96 -5.58
C VAL A 250 4.78 -11.86 -6.14
N ARG A 251 4.44 -11.34 -7.32
CA ARG A 251 5.17 -10.23 -7.95
C ARG A 251 4.31 -9.53 -8.99
N GLY A 252 4.70 -8.33 -9.40
CA GLY A 252 3.99 -7.58 -10.43
C GLY A 252 4.03 -8.27 -11.81
N GLU A 253 3.01 -8.05 -12.62
CA GLU A 253 2.89 -8.63 -13.97
C GLU A 253 4.00 -8.20 -14.94
N GLU A 254 4.74 -7.13 -14.66
CA GLU A 254 5.92 -6.72 -15.40
C GLU A 254 7.04 -7.78 -15.43
N TRP A 255 7.02 -8.68 -14.45
CA TRP A 255 7.98 -9.79 -14.37
C TRP A 255 7.53 -11.05 -15.12
N LEU A 256 6.34 -11.03 -15.73
CA LEU A 256 5.80 -12.19 -16.45
C LEU A 256 6.70 -12.63 -17.61
N ALA A 257 7.31 -11.66 -18.31
CA ALA A 257 8.26 -11.94 -19.40
C ALA A 257 9.50 -12.73 -18.96
N THR A 258 9.86 -12.70 -17.68
CA THR A 258 11.00 -13.44 -17.12
C THR A 258 10.66 -14.85 -16.63
N LEU A 259 9.40 -15.20 -16.58
CA LEU A 259 8.93 -16.49 -16.09
C LEU A 259 9.56 -17.68 -16.83
N PRO A 260 9.69 -17.68 -18.17
CA PRO A 260 10.32 -18.78 -18.89
C PRO A 260 11.76 -19.04 -18.44
N VAL A 261 12.54 -17.99 -18.21
CA VAL A 261 13.92 -18.08 -17.70
C VAL A 261 13.94 -18.75 -16.33
N HIS A 262 13.07 -18.34 -15.42
CA HIS A 262 13.02 -18.91 -14.06
C HIS A 262 12.60 -20.38 -14.07
N LEU A 263 11.57 -20.74 -14.85
CA LEU A 263 11.15 -22.14 -15.00
C LEU A 263 12.27 -23.01 -15.59
N GLN A 264 13.03 -22.48 -16.55
CA GLN A 264 14.15 -23.16 -17.15
C GLN A 264 15.30 -23.36 -16.14
N LEU A 265 15.61 -22.37 -15.34
CA LEU A 265 16.64 -22.46 -14.28
C LEU A 265 16.24 -23.46 -13.19
N PHE A 266 15.00 -23.45 -12.70
CA PHE A 266 14.51 -24.47 -11.76
C PHE A 266 14.66 -25.87 -12.31
N ARG A 267 14.29 -26.08 -13.59
CA ARG A 267 14.46 -27.37 -14.28
C ARG A 267 15.92 -27.80 -14.37
N ALA A 268 16.80 -26.86 -14.75
CA ALA A 268 18.23 -27.11 -14.87
C ALA A 268 18.89 -27.50 -13.54
N MET A 269 18.39 -26.92 -12.45
CA MET A 269 18.82 -27.26 -11.08
C MET A 269 18.20 -28.56 -10.56
N GLY A 270 17.20 -29.13 -11.25
CA GLY A 270 16.47 -30.32 -10.78
C GLY A 270 15.47 -29.99 -9.66
N TRP A 271 15.12 -28.74 -9.48
CA TRP A 271 14.25 -28.25 -8.42
C TRP A 271 12.82 -28.06 -8.89
N LYS A 272 11.88 -28.22 -7.96
CA LYS A 272 10.48 -27.87 -8.20
C LYS A 272 10.29 -26.36 -8.12
N ALA A 273 9.78 -25.76 -9.19
CA ALA A 273 9.43 -24.34 -9.17
C ALA A 273 8.28 -24.05 -8.21
N PRO A 274 8.28 -22.91 -7.50
CA PRO A 274 7.13 -22.44 -6.73
C PRO A 274 5.95 -22.14 -7.65
N LYS A 275 4.76 -21.97 -7.07
CA LYS A 275 3.64 -21.39 -7.80
C LYS A 275 3.86 -19.87 -7.94
N TYR A 276 3.40 -19.30 -9.04
CA TYR A 276 3.49 -17.85 -9.28
C TYR A 276 2.11 -17.19 -9.21
N ALA A 277 2.10 -15.96 -8.71
CA ALA A 277 0.94 -15.08 -8.64
C ALA A 277 1.36 -13.70 -9.20
N HIS A 278 1.11 -13.46 -10.48
CA HIS A 278 1.44 -12.18 -11.11
C HIS A 278 0.29 -11.19 -10.91
N THR A 279 0.50 -10.22 -10.02
CA THR A 279 -0.50 -9.20 -9.69
C THR A 279 -0.58 -8.15 -10.78
N ALA A 280 -1.81 -7.69 -11.05
CA ALA A 280 -2.03 -6.60 -11.98
C ALA A 280 -1.43 -5.29 -11.48
N GLN A 281 -1.01 -4.42 -12.41
CA GLN A 281 -0.49 -3.10 -12.07
C GLN A 281 -1.59 -2.18 -11.56
N LEU A 282 -1.25 -1.27 -10.65
CA LEU A 282 -2.13 -0.19 -10.24
C LEU A 282 -2.23 0.86 -11.35
N MET A 283 -3.44 1.07 -11.82
CA MET A 283 -3.77 1.97 -12.91
C MET A 283 -4.60 3.15 -12.38
N LYS A 284 -4.60 4.25 -13.11
CA LYS A 284 -5.43 5.42 -12.84
C LYS A 284 -6.04 5.93 -14.14
N ILE A 285 -7.18 6.59 -14.06
CA ILE A 285 -7.72 7.35 -15.20
C ILE A 285 -6.89 8.62 -15.37
N ASP A 286 -6.35 8.80 -16.54
CA ASP A 286 -5.63 10.02 -16.88
C ASP A 286 -6.64 11.16 -17.09
N PRO A 287 -6.55 12.27 -16.34
CA PRO A 287 -7.52 13.36 -16.44
C PRO A 287 -7.48 14.10 -17.77
N GLU A 288 -6.36 14.05 -18.50
CA GLU A 288 -6.20 14.75 -19.77
C GLU A 288 -6.77 13.93 -20.94
N THR A 289 -6.56 12.61 -20.92
CA THR A 289 -6.92 11.74 -22.04
C THR A 289 -8.16 10.88 -21.79
N GLY A 290 -8.59 10.75 -20.53
CA GLY A 290 -9.65 9.82 -20.09
C GLY A 290 -9.25 8.33 -20.20
N GLY A 291 -8.03 8.04 -20.63
CA GLY A 291 -7.51 6.68 -20.77
C GLY A 291 -6.93 6.12 -19.45
N LYS A 292 -6.80 4.80 -19.39
CA LYS A 292 -6.11 4.15 -18.26
C LYS A 292 -4.60 4.26 -18.45
N ARG A 293 -3.88 4.69 -17.41
CA ARG A 293 -2.42 4.68 -17.36
C ARG A 293 -1.92 4.10 -16.04
N LYS A 294 -0.70 3.61 -16.03
CA LYS A 294 -0.01 3.19 -14.80
C LYS A 294 0.25 4.39 -13.90
N LEU A 295 0.11 4.21 -12.58
CA LEU A 295 0.57 5.21 -11.61
C LEU A 295 2.08 5.42 -11.75
N SER A 296 2.51 6.66 -11.67
CA SER A 296 3.92 7.02 -11.82
C SER A 296 4.40 7.95 -10.70
N LYS A 297 5.64 7.75 -10.24
CA LYS A 297 6.26 8.55 -9.17
C LYS A 297 6.28 10.07 -9.45
N ARG A 298 6.27 10.47 -10.73
CA ARG A 298 6.36 11.90 -11.11
C ARG A 298 5.01 12.60 -11.13
N LYS A 299 3.93 11.87 -11.41
CA LYS A 299 2.59 12.44 -11.62
C LYS A 299 1.62 12.17 -10.47
N ASP A 300 1.88 11.12 -9.69
CA ASP A 300 0.92 10.58 -8.72
C ASP A 300 1.56 10.48 -7.33
N PRO A 301 1.41 11.52 -6.47
CA PRO A 301 1.97 11.52 -5.12
C PRO A 301 1.43 10.36 -4.28
N GLU A 302 0.20 9.91 -4.52
CA GLU A 302 -0.44 8.78 -3.87
C GLU A 302 0.23 7.42 -4.17
N LEU A 303 1.21 7.38 -5.06
CA LEU A 303 2.03 6.20 -5.24
C LEU A 303 3.03 6.01 -4.09
N ALA A 304 3.50 7.08 -3.46
CA ALA A 304 4.42 7.02 -2.32
C ALA A 304 3.69 6.61 -1.04
N LEU A 305 4.24 5.66 -0.26
CA LEU A 305 3.62 5.26 1.01
C LEU A 305 3.59 6.39 2.05
N THR A 306 4.56 7.29 2.01
CA THR A 306 4.62 8.47 2.89
C THR A 306 3.45 9.44 2.68
N PHE A 307 2.87 9.48 1.49
CA PHE A 307 1.69 10.29 1.18
C PHE A 307 0.56 10.03 2.17
N TYR A 308 0.26 8.76 2.45
CA TYR A 308 -0.88 8.39 3.31
C TYR A 308 -0.69 8.87 4.76
N ALA A 309 0.53 8.78 5.28
CA ALA A 309 0.85 9.27 6.61
C ALA A 309 0.78 10.81 6.67
N GLN A 310 1.27 11.51 5.65
CA GLN A 310 1.28 12.97 5.57
C GLN A 310 -0.14 13.54 5.46
N GLU A 311 -0.96 12.96 4.56
CA GLU A 311 -2.37 13.35 4.42
C GLU A 311 -3.24 12.97 5.63
N GLY A 312 -2.80 11.98 6.41
CA GLY A 312 -3.50 11.50 7.60
C GLY A 312 -4.53 10.41 7.31
N TYR A 313 -4.27 9.56 6.33
CA TYR A 313 -5.08 8.35 6.12
C TYR A 313 -4.85 7.34 7.24
N PRO A 314 -5.91 6.80 7.88
CA PRO A 314 -5.77 5.65 8.77
C PRO A 314 -5.16 4.45 8.04
N VAL A 315 -4.16 3.81 8.65
CA VAL A 315 -3.57 2.58 8.10
C VAL A 315 -4.62 1.51 7.78
N PRO A 316 -5.59 1.21 8.66
CA PRO A 316 -6.65 0.25 8.33
C PRO A 316 -7.47 0.65 7.10
N ALA A 317 -7.67 1.93 6.85
CA ALA A 317 -8.42 2.39 5.67
C ALA A 317 -7.66 2.13 4.37
N VAL A 318 -6.34 2.36 4.36
CA VAL A 318 -5.49 2.07 3.19
C VAL A 318 -5.48 0.57 2.91
N LEU A 319 -5.34 -0.27 3.96
CA LEU A 319 -5.33 -1.73 3.80
C LEU A 319 -6.70 -2.27 3.34
N GLU A 320 -7.82 -1.80 3.91
CA GLU A 320 -9.16 -2.19 3.46
C GLU A 320 -9.43 -1.75 2.01
N TYR A 321 -8.95 -0.57 1.62
CA TYR A 321 -9.06 -0.11 0.25
C TYR A 321 -8.24 -0.99 -0.71
N LEU A 322 -6.99 -1.31 -0.37
CA LEU A 322 -6.17 -2.22 -1.17
C LEU A 322 -6.80 -3.61 -1.27
N MET A 323 -7.40 -4.10 -0.18
CA MET A 323 -8.13 -5.38 -0.19
C MET A 323 -9.34 -5.32 -1.13
N THR A 324 -10.04 -4.18 -1.22
CA THR A 324 -11.13 -3.97 -2.19
C THR A 324 -10.63 -4.05 -3.64
N LEU A 325 -9.43 -3.53 -3.92
CA LEU A 325 -8.80 -3.65 -5.24
C LEU A 325 -8.30 -5.06 -5.53
N LEU A 326 -7.80 -5.75 -4.50
CA LEU A 326 -7.25 -7.11 -4.61
C LEU A 326 -8.32 -8.18 -4.78
N ASN A 327 -9.49 -8.00 -4.17
CA ASN A 327 -10.49 -9.06 -4.15
C ASN A 327 -11.91 -8.52 -4.31
N SER A 328 -12.58 -8.93 -5.40
CA SER A 328 -13.91 -8.44 -5.75
C SER A 328 -15.01 -8.76 -4.71
N ASN A 329 -14.78 -9.72 -3.81
CA ASN A 329 -15.75 -10.10 -2.77
C ASN A 329 -15.57 -9.32 -1.46
N PHE A 330 -14.45 -8.60 -1.31
CA PHE A 330 -14.12 -7.97 -0.03
C PHE A 330 -15.12 -6.88 0.37
N GLU A 331 -15.55 -6.06 -0.55
CA GLU A 331 -16.49 -4.94 -0.25
C GLU A 331 -17.85 -5.47 0.24
N GLU A 332 -18.35 -6.55 -0.36
CA GLU A 332 -19.60 -7.19 0.07
C GLU A 332 -19.44 -7.84 1.44
N TRP A 333 -18.34 -8.56 1.64
CA TRP A 333 -18.03 -9.16 2.94
C TRP A 333 -17.90 -8.10 4.04
N ARG A 334 -17.22 -6.97 3.76
CA ARG A 334 -17.05 -5.88 4.72
C ARG A 334 -18.40 -5.22 5.08
N ARG A 335 -19.31 -5.06 4.13
CA ARG A 335 -20.66 -4.56 4.40
C ARG A 335 -21.46 -5.50 5.32
N ALA A 336 -21.33 -6.79 5.11
CA ALA A 336 -21.99 -7.81 5.94
C ALA A 336 -21.32 -7.96 7.33
N ASN A 337 -20.03 -7.62 7.45
CA ASN A 337 -19.22 -7.82 8.66
C ASN A 337 -18.46 -6.53 9.02
N PRO A 338 -19.17 -5.43 9.38
CA PRO A 338 -18.54 -4.12 9.57
C PRO A 338 -17.52 -4.09 10.71
N ASP A 339 -17.72 -4.89 11.75
CA ASP A 339 -16.93 -4.86 12.99
C ASP A 339 -15.88 -5.98 13.09
N LEU A 340 -15.86 -6.93 12.13
CA LEU A 340 -14.88 -8.00 12.15
C LEU A 340 -13.49 -7.50 11.71
N PRO A 341 -12.40 -8.05 12.26
CA PRO A 341 -11.06 -7.79 11.76
C PRO A 341 -10.95 -8.12 10.27
N MET A 342 -10.21 -7.31 9.52
CA MET A 342 -9.98 -7.55 8.08
C MET A 342 -9.37 -8.93 7.82
N ASN A 343 -8.58 -9.44 8.76
CA ASN A 343 -7.91 -10.72 8.67
C ASN A 343 -8.85 -11.94 8.71
N ASP A 344 -10.10 -11.75 9.14
CA ASP A 344 -11.11 -12.80 9.11
C ASP A 344 -11.68 -13.03 7.70
N PHE A 345 -11.42 -12.10 6.79
CA PHE A 345 -11.79 -12.28 5.38
C PHE A 345 -10.99 -13.41 4.74
N GLN A 346 -11.68 -14.36 4.13
CA GLN A 346 -11.07 -15.49 3.44
C GLN A 346 -10.59 -15.05 2.04
N PHE A 347 -9.34 -14.61 1.97
CA PHE A 347 -8.72 -14.15 0.74
C PHE A 347 -8.45 -15.29 -0.24
N THR A 348 -8.69 -15.07 -1.52
CA THR A 348 -8.36 -16.01 -2.59
C THR A 348 -7.86 -15.30 -3.85
N THR A 349 -6.78 -15.81 -4.44
CA THR A 349 -6.24 -15.30 -5.70
C THR A 349 -7.21 -15.44 -6.88
N LYS A 350 -8.15 -16.40 -6.82
CA LYS A 350 -9.17 -16.63 -7.87
C LYS A 350 -10.14 -15.45 -8.06
N LYS A 351 -10.22 -14.55 -7.09
CA LYS A 351 -11.08 -13.36 -7.13
C LYS A 351 -10.28 -12.06 -7.34
N MET A 352 -8.98 -12.21 -7.58
CA MET A 352 -8.14 -11.08 -7.97
C MET A 352 -8.39 -10.71 -9.43
N SER A 353 -8.25 -9.41 -9.74
CA SER A 353 -8.31 -8.94 -11.13
C SER A 353 -7.07 -9.41 -11.91
N GLY A 354 -7.30 -10.03 -13.05
CA GLY A 354 -6.21 -10.38 -13.99
C GLY A 354 -5.75 -9.21 -14.86
N SER A 355 -6.46 -8.09 -14.86
CA SER A 355 -6.12 -6.85 -15.57
C SER A 355 -6.03 -5.69 -14.58
N GLY A 356 -5.36 -4.60 -14.94
CA GLY A 356 -5.01 -3.48 -14.06
C GLY A 356 -6.06 -3.09 -13.03
N ALA A 357 -5.67 -2.98 -11.78
CA ALA A 357 -6.51 -2.52 -10.70
C ALA A 357 -6.61 -0.98 -10.75
N LEU A 358 -7.83 -0.46 -10.86
CA LEU A 358 -8.05 0.98 -10.99
C LEU A 358 -8.03 1.66 -9.62
N PHE A 359 -6.98 2.44 -9.35
CA PHE A 359 -6.88 3.27 -8.17
C PHE A 359 -7.77 4.50 -8.29
N ASP A 360 -8.60 4.72 -7.26
CA ASP A 360 -9.53 5.83 -7.14
C ASP A 360 -9.41 6.45 -5.74
N ILE A 361 -8.93 7.69 -5.67
CA ILE A 361 -8.71 8.41 -4.41
C ILE A 361 -10.03 8.73 -3.70
N GLU A 362 -11.10 9.00 -4.42
CA GLU A 362 -12.42 9.28 -3.83
C GLU A 362 -12.99 8.01 -3.19
N LYS A 363 -12.81 6.85 -3.82
CA LYS A 363 -13.18 5.56 -3.22
C LYS A 363 -12.37 5.28 -1.96
N LEU A 364 -11.07 5.60 -1.94
CA LEU A 364 -10.26 5.49 -0.72
C LEU A 364 -10.79 6.41 0.38
N ARG A 365 -11.15 7.65 0.07
CA ARG A 365 -11.76 8.57 1.05
C ARG A 365 -13.07 8.01 1.62
N ASP A 366 -13.91 7.40 0.81
CA ASP A 366 -15.14 6.77 1.26
C ASP A 366 -14.90 5.56 2.16
N VAL A 367 -13.93 4.71 1.82
CA VAL A 367 -13.50 3.60 2.69
C VAL A 367 -12.99 4.15 4.02
N SER A 368 -12.18 5.22 3.98
CA SER A 368 -11.62 5.84 5.17
C SER A 368 -12.70 6.42 6.09
N LYS A 369 -13.70 7.14 5.55
CA LYS A 369 -14.86 7.59 6.31
C LYS A 369 -15.58 6.43 7.02
N ASN A 370 -15.74 5.31 6.35
CA ASN A 370 -16.34 4.11 6.93
C ASN A 370 -15.49 3.54 8.08
N VAL A 371 -14.17 3.48 7.90
CA VAL A 371 -13.24 3.00 8.94
C VAL A 371 -13.27 3.92 10.15
N ILE A 372 -13.10 5.23 9.96
CA ILE A 372 -13.08 6.22 11.06
C ILE A 372 -14.42 6.25 11.80
N SER A 373 -15.55 6.11 11.10
CA SER A 373 -16.88 6.14 11.72
C SER A 373 -17.11 4.99 12.71
N ARG A 374 -16.41 3.87 12.57
CA ARG A 374 -16.47 2.70 13.48
C ARG A 374 -15.59 2.85 14.72
N MET A 375 -14.63 3.79 14.70
CA MET A 375 -13.71 4.02 15.82
C MET A 375 -14.42 4.74 16.97
N THR A 376 -13.96 4.50 18.19
CA THR A 376 -14.39 5.26 19.36
C THR A 376 -13.86 6.70 19.31
N ALA A 377 -14.46 7.61 20.06
CA ALA A 377 -13.96 8.99 20.18
C ALA A 377 -12.52 9.02 20.72
N GLU A 378 -12.19 8.12 21.63
CA GLU A 378 -10.87 7.97 22.20
C GLU A 378 -9.82 7.58 21.15
N GLN A 379 -10.13 6.55 20.35
CA GLN A 379 -9.26 6.14 19.26
C GLN A 379 -9.04 7.26 18.23
N VAL A 380 -10.10 7.97 17.84
CA VAL A 380 -9.98 9.08 16.90
C VAL A 380 -9.14 10.21 17.50
N TYR A 381 -9.37 10.56 18.78
CA TYR A 381 -8.58 11.58 19.47
C TYR A 381 -7.10 11.20 19.49
N ASP A 382 -6.76 9.96 19.85
CA ASP A 382 -5.38 9.49 19.96
C ASP A 382 -4.67 9.57 18.59
N TYR A 383 -5.31 9.09 17.53
CA TYR A 383 -4.76 9.16 16.17
C TYR A 383 -4.61 10.60 15.65
N VAL A 384 -5.59 11.46 15.91
CA VAL A 384 -5.49 12.87 15.50
C VAL A 384 -4.41 13.59 16.29
N ALA A 385 -4.27 13.32 17.59
CA ALA A 385 -3.22 13.90 18.43
C ALA A 385 -1.82 13.44 17.98
N GLU A 386 -1.64 12.15 17.67
CA GLU A 386 -0.39 11.60 17.14
C GLU A 386 -0.04 12.23 15.78
N TRP A 387 -0.99 12.27 14.86
CA TRP A 387 -0.79 12.84 13.54
C TRP A 387 -0.45 14.34 13.60
N SER A 388 -1.22 15.12 14.38
CA SER A 388 -1.07 16.57 14.47
C SER A 388 0.21 16.98 15.20
N ALA A 389 0.72 16.17 16.13
CA ALA A 389 2.00 16.43 16.79
C ALA A 389 3.17 16.54 15.79
N VAL A 390 3.08 15.86 14.68
CA VAL A 390 4.09 15.88 13.61
C VAL A 390 3.72 16.89 12.53
N ASN A 391 2.44 16.92 12.09
CA ASN A 391 2.02 17.60 10.86
C ASN A 391 1.34 18.96 11.09
N ASP A 392 0.74 19.22 12.27
CA ASP A 392 0.08 20.51 12.62
C ASP A 392 0.20 20.79 14.12
N LYS A 393 1.36 21.27 14.54
CA LYS A 393 1.68 21.53 15.96
C LYS A 393 0.77 22.56 16.61
N GLU A 394 0.29 23.55 15.87
CA GLU A 394 -0.62 24.57 16.39
C GLU A 394 -1.97 23.96 16.74
N PHE A 395 -2.54 23.16 15.82
CA PHE A 395 -3.77 22.43 16.10
C PHE A 395 -3.58 21.39 17.20
N ASN A 396 -2.45 20.69 17.23
CA ASN A 396 -2.13 19.74 18.30
C ASN A 396 -2.18 20.40 19.69
N ALA A 397 -1.62 21.59 19.84
CA ALA A 397 -1.63 22.31 21.10
C ALA A 397 -3.07 22.67 21.56
N LEU A 398 -3.97 23.00 20.63
CA LEU A 398 -5.37 23.26 20.92
C LEU A 398 -6.13 21.98 21.30
N LEU A 399 -5.97 20.94 20.48
CA LEU A 399 -6.61 19.63 20.66
C LEU A 399 -6.25 18.99 22.01
N THR A 400 -4.98 19.10 22.42
CA THR A 400 -4.45 18.44 23.64
C THR A 400 -4.51 19.34 24.87
N ARG A 401 -4.91 20.60 24.76
CA ARG A 401 -5.08 21.54 25.88
C ARG A 401 -6.12 21.05 26.89
N ASP A 402 -7.24 20.54 26.39
CA ASP A 402 -8.28 19.86 27.16
C ASP A 402 -8.73 18.58 26.43
N PRO A 403 -8.14 17.42 26.76
CA PRO A 403 -8.49 16.16 26.13
C PRO A 403 -9.96 15.75 26.36
N ALA A 404 -10.54 16.09 27.50
CA ALA A 404 -11.93 15.74 27.82
C ALA A 404 -12.90 16.52 26.90
N PHE A 405 -12.66 17.81 26.72
CA PHE A 405 -13.42 18.66 25.81
C PHE A 405 -13.34 18.14 24.35
N SER A 406 -12.13 17.86 23.87
CA SER A 406 -11.91 17.37 22.51
C SER A 406 -12.55 16.00 22.26
N LYS A 407 -12.41 15.06 23.21
CA LYS A 407 -13.04 13.74 23.15
C LYS A 407 -14.57 13.82 23.19
N ALA A 408 -15.13 14.71 24.02
CA ALA A 408 -16.58 14.92 24.08
C ALA A 408 -17.15 15.37 22.72
N TYR A 409 -16.47 16.29 22.03
CA TYR A 409 -16.88 16.72 20.70
C TYR A 409 -16.75 15.59 19.66
N LEU A 410 -15.65 14.85 19.66
CA LEU A 410 -15.43 13.73 18.76
C LEU A 410 -16.39 12.56 19.00
N ALA A 411 -17.02 12.48 20.16
CA ALA A 411 -18.03 11.47 20.50
C ALA A 411 -19.40 11.72 19.83
N ILE A 412 -19.66 12.94 19.37
CA ILE A 412 -20.96 13.31 18.81
C ILE A 412 -21.28 12.43 17.58
N GLY A 413 -22.38 11.69 17.67
CA GLY A 413 -22.85 10.83 16.58
C GLY A 413 -22.02 9.56 16.32
N ARG A 414 -21.17 9.15 17.27
CA ARG A 414 -20.44 7.87 17.25
C ARG A 414 -21.16 6.78 18.07
N GLY A 415 -20.82 5.53 17.81
CA GLY A 415 -21.33 4.37 18.56
C GLY A 415 -22.79 3.99 18.28
N GLY A 416 -23.51 4.71 17.41
CA GLY A 416 -24.88 4.41 17.02
C GLY A 416 -24.97 3.49 15.82
N LYS A 417 -26.20 3.05 15.48
CA LYS A 417 -26.49 2.22 14.29
C LYS A 417 -26.11 2.91 12.97
N LYS A 418 -26.09 4.22 12.93
CA LYS A 418 -25.70 5.04 11.76
C LYS A 418 -24.70 6.11 12.22
N PRO A 419 -23.44 5.74 12.46
CA PRO A 419 -22.43 6.68 12.89
C PRO A 419 -22.18 7.75 11.83
N ARG A 420 -21.82 8.95 12.26
CA ARG A 420 -21.45 10.06 11.37
C ARG A 420 -20.14 9.74 10.64
N LYS A 421 -20.04 10.23 9.40
CA LYS A 421 -18.89 10.00 8.49
C LYS A 421 -18.24 11.33 8.08
N ASP A 422 -17.99 12.19 9.06
CA ASP A 422 -17.52 13.56 8.81
C ASP A 422 -16.01 13.58 8.47
N LEU A 423 -15.23 12.66 9.01
CA LEU A 423 -13.79 12.59 8.83
C LEU A 423 -13.41 11.48 7.82
N ALA A 424 -12.59 11.84 6.85
CA ALA A 424 -11.92 10.90 5.95
C ALA A 424 -10.42 10.79 6.25
N LEU A 425 -9.83 11.84 6.81
CA LEU A 425 -8.41 11.97 7.12
C LEU A 425 -8.26 12.55 8.53
N TRP A 426 -7.12 12.29 9.16
CA TRP A 426 -6.78 12.97 10.42
C TRP A 426 -6.61 14.48 10.22
N SER A 427 -6.15 14.91 9.04
CA SER A 427 -6.06 16.32 8.65
C SER A 427 -7.41 17.03 8.54
N ASP A 428 -8.51 16.31 8.31
CA ASP A 428 -9.86 16.88 8.29
C ASP A 428 -10.30 17.36 9.69
N ALA A 429 -9.68 16.83 10.76
CA ALA A 429 -10.11 17.08 12.14
C ALA A 429 -10.03 18.57 12.52
N LYS A 430 -9.01 19.30 12.08
CA LYS A 430 -8.88 20.74 12.32
C LYS A 430 -10.11 21.50 11.80
N GLY A 431 -10.46 21.31 10.53
CA GLY A 431 -11.63 21.97 9.94
C GLY A 431 -12.97 21.45 10.47
N TYR A 432 -13.03 20.22 10.99
CA TYR A 432 -14.21 19.68 11.64
C TYR A 432 -14.45 20.28 13.02
N MET A 433 -13.36 20.64 13.74
CA MET A 433 -13.38 21.12 15.13
C MET A 433 -13.07 22.61 15.27
N ASP A 434 -12.73 23.34 14.21
CA ASP A 434 -12.23 24.72 14.26
C ASP A 434 -13.12 25.66 15.07
N PHE A 435 -14.43 25.56 14.91
CA PHE A 435 -15.37 26.42 15.64
C PHE A 435 -15.47 26.09 17.16
N MET A 436 -14.89 24.97 17.60
CA MET A 436 -14.83 24.66 19.03
C MET A 436 -13.72 25.41 19.76
N PHE A 437 -12.74 25.96 19.03
CA PHE A 437 -11.60 26.71 19.56
C PHE A 437 -11.68 28.17 19.17
N ASP A 438 -11.63 29.08 20.14
CA ASP A 438 -11.75 30.52 19.88
C ASP A 438 -10.66 31.03 18.93
N GLU A 439 -9.47 30.46 19.01
CA GLU A 439 -8.32 30.80 18.17
C GLU A 439 -8.54 30.46 16.68
N LEU A 440 -9.40 29.51 16.39
CA LEU A 440 -9.73 29.05 15.03
C LEU A 440 -11.11 29.49 14.56
N PHE A 441 -11.94 30.01 15.46
CA PHE A 441 -13.32 30.37 15.16
C PHE A 441 -13.42 31.56 14.21
N GLN A 442 -13.74 31.30 12.96
CA GLN A 442 -13.99 32.33 11.92
C GLN A 442 -15.42 32.15 11.40
N PRO A 443 -16.41 32.79 12.04
CA PRO A 443 -17.80 32.55 11.70
C PRO A 443 -18.20 33.18 10.37
N ASP A 444 -18.97 32.43 9.58
CA ASP A 444 -19.79 32.94 8.49
C ASP A 444 -21.24 33.03 8.97
N TYR A 445 -21.73 34.24 9.20
CA TYR A 445 -23.07 34.50 9.69
C TYR A 445 -24.11 34.60 8.56
N THR A 446 -23.89 33.92 7.45
CA THR A 446 -24.91 33.81 6.39
C THR A 446 -26.12 33.05 6.88
N MET A 447 -27.22 33.78 7.07
CA MET A 447 -28.51 33.26 7.56
C MET A 447 -29.25 32.47 6.48
N PRO A 448 -30.19 31.58 6.85
CA PRO A 448 -31.07 30.93 5.88
C PRO A 448 -31.85 31.98 5.05
N GLU A 449 -32.04 31.73 3.76
CA GLU A 449 -32.69 32.63 2.80
C GLU A 449 -34.09 33.12 3.26
N ARG A 450 -34.79 32.31 4.08
CA ARG A 450 -36.14 32.61 4.58
C ARG A 450 -36.17 33.42 5.87
N VAL A 451 -35.00 33.75 6.42
CA VAL A 451 -34.90 34.46 7.70
C VAL A 451 -34.29 35.82 7.46
N SER A 452 -35.03 36.87 7.74
CA SER A 452 -34.51 38.24 7.69
C SER A 452 -33.51 38.48 8.83
N ALA A 453 -32.63 39.47 8.69
CA ALA A 453 -31.72 39.88 9.77
C ALA A 453 -32.48 40.32 11.03
N GLU A 454 -33.63 40.96 10.87
CA GLU A 454 -34.46 41.38 11.98
C GLU A 454 -35.07 40.17 12.72
N ASP A 455 -35.61 39.20 11.99
CA ASP A 455 -36.12 37.96 12.57
C ASP A 455 -35.00 37.18 13.25
N ALA A 456 -33.82 37.11 12.62
CA ALA A 456 -32.66 36.41 13.20
C ALA A 456 -32.23 37.02 14.53
N LYS A 457 -32.13 38.34 14.63
CA LYS A 457 -31.84 39.04 15.91
C LYS A 457 -32.86 38.73 17.00
N ALA A 458 -34.16 38.77 16.65
CA ALA A 458 -35.22 38.48 17.59
C ALA A 458 -35.18 37.02 18.07
N ILE A 459 -34.99 36.06 17.15
CA ILE A 459 -34.83 34.63 17.45
C ILE A 459 -33.62 34.40 18.38
N LEU A 460 -32.48 35.03 18.11
CA LEU A 460 -31.27 34.89 18.93
C LEU A 460 -31.47 35.47 20.34
N SER A 461 -32.17 36.60 20.46
CA SER A 461 -32.50 37.23 21.74
C SER A 461 -33.42 36.34 22.59
N ASP A 462 -34.48 35.81 22.00
CA ASP A 462 -35.42 34.92 22.71
C ASP A 462 -34.74 33.62 23.12
N PHE A 463 -33.93 33.03 22.22
CA PHE A 463 -33.20 31.84 22.54
C PHE A 463 -32.18 32.05 23.67
N ALA A 464 -31.45 33.16 23.67
CA ALA A 464 -30.52 33.50 24.74
C ALA A 464 -31.19 33.57 26.11
N GLY A 465 -32.45 34.10 26.18
CA GLY A 465 -33.24 34.15 27.39
C GLY A 465 -33.77 32.79 27.87
N MET A 466 -33.87 31.82 26.98
CA MET A 466 -34.40 30.48 27.26
C MET A 466 -33.32 29.38 27.36
N PHE A 467 -32.08 29.68 26.99
CA PHE A 467 -31.03 28.68 26.90
C PHE A 467 -30.66 28.10 28.28
N ASP A 468 -30.67 26.77 28.36
CA ASP A 468 -30.16 25.99 29.48
C ASP A 468 -29.25 24.89 28.96
N GLU A 469 -28.01 24.88 29.43
CA GLU A 469 -26.99 23.87 28.99
C GLU A 469 -27.35 22.42 29.36
N ASN A 470 -28.29 22.26 30.32
CA ASN A 470 -28.77 20.95 30.77
C ASN A 470 -30.07 20.52 30.07
N ASP A 471 -30.48 21.20 29.01
CA ASP A 471 -31.68 20.81 28.28
C ASP A 471 -31.55 19.39 27.73
N THR A 472 -32.63 18.63 27.86
CA THR A 472 -32.74 17.38 27.07
C THR A 472 -32.94 17.72 25.58
N PRO A 473 -32.64 16.80 24.64
CA PRO A 473 -32.91 17.01 23.22
C PRO A 473 -34.37 17.39 22.93
N ASP A 474 -35.33 16.78 23.63
CA ASP A 474 -36.76 17.11 23.49
C ASP A 474 -37.08 18.51 24.07
N GLY A 475 -36.52 18.85 25.24
CA GLY A 475 -36.69 20.17 25.87
C GLY A 475 -36.13 21.29 25.00
N PHE A 476 -34.93 21.07 24.44
CA PHE A 476 -34.34 21.99 23.47
C PHE A 476 -35.24 22.18 22.23
N PHE A 477 -35.72 21.08 21.65
CA PHE A 477 -36.56 21.16 20.45
C PHE A 477 -37.93 21.84 20.74
N ASP A 478 -38.50 21.65 21.91
CA ASP A 478 -39.74 22.33 22.33
C ASP A 478 -39.52 23.85 22.47
N LYS A 479 -38.38 24.31 22.99
CA LYS A 479 -37.99 25.72 22.98
C LYS A 479 -37.91 26.28 21.55
N MET A 480 -37.31 25.54 20.64
CA MET A 480 -37.23 25.92 19.20
C MET A 480 -38.63 26.07 18.59
N LYS A 481 -39.57 25.18 18.89
CA LYS A 481 -40.97 25.28 18.41
C LYS A 481 -41.70 26.52 18.98
N GLN A 482 -41.48 26.82 20.27
CA GLN A 482 -42.06 28.02 20.91
C GLN A 482 -41.56 29.29 20.21
N ILE A 483 -40.23 29.41 19.99
CA ILE A 483 -39.65 30.56 19.31
C ILE A 483 -40.15 30.63 17.86
N ALA A 484 -40.21 29.51 17.15
CA ALA A 484 -40.73 29.45 15.78
C ALA A 484 -42.16 30.03 15.71
N SER A 485 -43.04 29.56 16.60
CA SER A 485 -44.43 30.03 16.66
C SER A 485 -44.52 31.52 16.96
N ALA A 486 -43.68 32.02 17.90
CA ALA A 486 -43.68 33.43 18.29
C ALA A 486 -43.29 34.39 17.14
N HIS A 487 -42.43 33.91 16.21
CA HIS A 487 -41.92 34.72 15.08
C HIS A 487 -42.58 34.41 13.74
N GLY A 488 -43.70 33.66 13.72
CA GLY A 488 -44.45 33.35 12.48
C GLY A 488 -43.85 32.24 11.63
N TYR A 489 -43.05 31.37 12.25
CA TYR A 489 -42.56 30.15 11.63
C TYR A 489 -43.38 28.94 12.10
N ALA A 490 -43.54 27.94 11.24
CA ALA A 490 -44.27 26.72 11.61
C ALA A 490 -43.50 25.91 12.66
N ALA A 491 -44.17 25.45 13.70
CA ALA A 491 -43.59 24.63 14.77
C ALA A 491 -43.17 23.23 14.30
N ASP A 492 -43.69 22.77 13.17
CA ASP A 492 -43.27 21.53 12.54
C ASP A 492 -43.26 21.61 11.00
N THR A 493 -42.49 20.73 10.37
CA THR A 493 -42.32 20.69 8.90
C THR A 493 -43.60 20.26 8.16
N LYS A 494 -44.52 19.51 8.80
CA LYS A 494 -45.76 19.05 8.17
C LYS A 494 -46.74 20.22 8.07
N ALA A 495 -46.88 21.02 9.16
CA ALA A 495 -47.68 22.24 9.15
C ALA A 495 -47.20 23.22 8.08
N TYR A 496 -45.88 23.43 7.96
CA TYR A 496 -45.30 24.27 6.93
C TYR A 496 -45.64 23.79 5.51
N LYS A 497 -45.48 22.47 5.26
CA LYS A 497 -45.78 21.87 3.95
C LYS A 497 -47.26 21.90 3.59
N ALA A 498 -48.14 21.91 4.58
CA ALA A 498 -49.58 21.96 4.38
C ALA A 498 -50.05 23.35 3.89
N ASP A 499 -49.41 24.42 4.35
CA ASP A 499 -49.69 25.80 3.91
C ASP A 499 -48.40 26.64 3.96
N LEU A 500 -47.74 26.72 2.81
CA LEU A 500 -46.52 27.51 2.67
C LEU A 500 -46.75 29.03 2.80
N SER A 501 -47.97 29.48 2.59
CA SER A 501 -48.31 30.91 2.62
C SER A 501 -48.62 31.42 4.05
N ALA A 502 -48.96 30.52 4.96
CA ALA A 502 -49.30 30.85 6.34
C ALA A 502 -48.08 31.13 7.24
N TYR A 503 -46.88 30.76 6.80
CA TYR A 503 -45.65 30.81 7.61
C TYR A 503 -44.46 31.37 6.83
N LYS A 504 -43.59 32.11 7.53
CA LYS A 504 -42.31 32.61 6.95
C LYS A 504 -41.32 31.47 6.62
N GLY A 505 -41.41 30.34 7.30
CA GLY A 505 -40.55 29.16 7.20
C GLY A 505 -40.96 28.12 8.23
N ALA A 506 -40.07 27.22 8.61
CA ALA A 506 -40.30 26.16 9.59
C ALA A 506 -39.32 26.25 10.79
N VAL A 507 -39.57 25.49 11.84
CA VAL A 507 -38.70 25.35 13.02
C VAL A 507 -37.23 25.01 12.64
N GLY A 508 -37.02 24.34 11.51
CA GLY A 508 -35.68 24.07 10.99
C GLY A 508 -34.92 25.34 10.61
N ASP A 509 -35.61 26.36 10.06
CA ASP A 509 -34.98 27.65 9.73
C ASP A 509 -34.58 28.40 11.03
N VAL A 510 -35.42 28.35 12.07
CA VAL A 510 -35.12 28.91 13.40
C VAL A 510 -33.93 28.21 14.06
N SER A 511 -33.91 26.88 14.03
CA SER A 511 -32.79 26.11 14.57
C SER A 511 -31.49 26.39 13.80
N MET A 512 -31.59 26.69 12.51
CA MET A 512 -30.42 27.03 11.67
C MET A 512 -29.84 28.40 12.04
N VAL A 513 -30.68 29.39 12.41
CA VAL A 513 -30.18 30.67 12.92
C VAL A 513 -29.30 30.47 14.17
N VAL A 514 -29.78 29.70 15.14
CA VAL A 514 -29.00 29.39 16.34
C VAL A 514 -27.72 28.61 15.99
N ARG A 515 -27.80 27.66 15.06
CA ARG A 515 -26.61 26.90 14.58
C ARG A 515 -25.57 27.81 13.96
N VAL A 516 -25.97 28.71 13.07
CA VAL A 516 -25.05 29.67 12.43
C VAL A 516 -24.40 30.57 13.47
N ALA A 517 -25.17 31.05 14.46
CA ALA A 517 -24.63 31.90 15.53
C ALA A 517 -23.60 31.16 16.41
N VAL A 518 -23.85 29.89 16.76
CA VAL A 518 -23.00 29.11 17.67
C VAL A 518 -21.79 28.52 16.93
N ALA A 519 -21.99 27.93 15.73
CA ALA A 519 -20.97 27.21 15.00
C ALA A 519 -20.32 28.03 13.86
N GLY A 520 -20.85 29.21 13.52
CA GLY A 520 -20.36 30.03 12.41
C GLY A 520 -20.60 29.40 11.03
N ARG A 521 -21.49 28.39 10.94
CA ARG A 521 -21.79 27.67 9.71
C ARG A 521 -23.10 26.90 9.79
N GLN A 522 -23.69 26.60 8.62
CA GLN A 522 -24.92 25.83 8.53
C GLN A 522 -24.74 24.33 8.79
N ASN A 523 -23.56 23.78 8.49
CA ASN A 523 -23.26 22.35 8.68
C ASN A 523 -22.37 22.13 9.92
N ALA A 524 -22.95 21.57 10.97
CA ALA A 524 -22.26 21.20 12.21
C ALA A 524 -22.94 19.96 12.82
N PRO A 525 -22.29 19.23 13.75
CA PRO A 525 -22.90 18.15 14.49
C PRO A 525 -24.15 18.58 15.28
N ASP A 526 -24.68 17.66 16.09
CA ASP A 526 -25.87 17.96 16.90
C ASP A 526 -25.70 19.23 17.74
N LEU A 527 -26.56 20.22 17.47
CA LEU A 527 -26.42 21.57 18.02
C LEU A 527 -26.54 21.61 19.55
N GLN A 528 -27.48 20.86 20.11
CA GLN A 528 -27.70 20.82 21.54
C GLN A 528 -26.46 20.25 22.26
N THR A 529 -25.91 19.16 21.75
CA THR A 529 -24.70 18.55 22.30
C THR A 529 -23.49 19.49 22.18
N VAL A 530 -23.33 20.17 21.04
CA VAL A 530 -22.27 21.18 20.83
C VAL A 530 -22.36 22.30 21.86
N MET A 531 -23.57 22.85 22.10
CA MET A 531 -23.76 23.91 23.06
C MET A 531 -23.48 23.46 24.49
N GLY A 532 -23.86 22.23 24.85
CA GLY A 532 -23.54 21.66 26.16
C GLY A 532 -22.03 21.51 26.40
N ILE A 533 -21.26 21.19 25.37
CA ILE A 533 -19.79 21.11 25.46
C ILE A 533 -19.15 22.50 25.53
N LEU A 534 -19.65 23.48 24.78
CA LEU A 534 -19.15 24.87 24.82
C LEU A 534 -19.42 25.57 26.15
N GLY A 535 -20.50 25.21 26.80
CA GLY A 535 -20.97 25.83 28.05
C GLY A 535 -21.72 27.13 27.82
N LYS A 536 -22.52 27.51 28.85
CA LYS A 536 -23.49 28.61 28.79
C LYS A 536 -22.86 29.94 28.40
N ASP A 537 -21.77 30.32 29.06
CA ASP A 537 -21.16 31.64 28.85
C ASP A 537 -20.67 31.81 27.41
N LYS A 538 -20.04 30.77 26.84
CA LYS A 538 -19.55 30.80 25.45
C LYS A 538 -20.68 30.84 24.43
N VAL A 539 -21.75 30.09 24.67
CA VAL A 539 -22.93 30.11 23.81
C VAL A 539 -23.57 31.50 23.79
N LEU A 540 -23.83 32.10 24.97
CA LEU A 540 -24.40 33.44 25.07
C LEU A 540 -23.51 34.51 24.41
N GLU A 541 -22.19 34.44 24.59
CA GLU A 541 -21.24 35.33 23.92
C GLU A 541 -21.39 35.26 22.39
N ARG A 542 -21.46 34.03 21.82
CA ARG A 542 -21.59 33.83 20.37
C ARG A 542 -22.94 34.29 19.82
N LEU A 543 -24.02 34.04 20.54
CA LEU A 543 -25.36 34.54 20.17
C LEU A 543 -25.36 36.07 20.08
N SER A 544 -24.76 36.75 21.08
CA SER A 544 -24.65 38.21 21.10
C SER A 544 -23.80 38.73 19.94
N LYS A 545 -22.59 38.18 19.75
CA LYS A 545 -21.71 38.59 18.64
C LYS A 545 -22.35 38.43 17.26
N CYS A 546 -23.11 37.33 17.06
CA CYS A 546 -23.84 37.11 15.83
C CYS A 546 -24.96 38.17 15.65
N ALA A 547 -25.77 38.43 16.70
CA ALA A 547 -26.80 39.44 16.63
C ALA A 547 -26.26 40.86 16.34
N ASP A 548 -25.08 41.19 16.88
CA ASP A 548 -24.42 42.48 16.63
C ASP A 548 -23.89 42.59 15.19
N ALA A 549 -23.53 41.47 14.55
CA ALA A 549 -22.98 41.40 13.19
C ALA A 549 -24.06 41.41 12.09
N LEU A 550 -25.32 41.11 12.41
CA LEU A 550 -26.48 41.14 11.51
C LEU A 550 -27.07 42.56 11.38
#